data_f9bdb9576c1feb0fdef70cab0e14c65c
#
_entry.id   f9bdb9576c1feb0fdef70cab0e14c65c
#
_cell.length_a   1.000
_cell.length_b   1.000
_cell.length_c   1.000
_cell.angle_alpha   90.00
_cell.angle_beta   90.00
_cell.angle_gamma   90.00
#
_symmetry.space_group_name_H-M   'P 1'
#
loop_
_entity.id
_entity.type
_entity.pdbx_description
1 polymer ?
#
loop_
_entity_poly.entity_id
_entity_poly.type
_entity_poly.pdbx_seq_one_letter_code
_entity_poly.pdbx_strand_id
1 'polypeptide(L)'
;PMGVELTLPVYEITMEQDSVTCAIKKDSGDDPDVTNGILIYASVSYIEGDSTDKRIVTDGGTGVGRITKKGLSRPVGEAAINPVPLKMIEEGVSEAAENYSYEGSLKVVISAPQGVEIAKKTFNPNLGITGGISILGTTGIVEPMSEQALIDTIRTEIKMHIAEGEKVLLIAPGNYGQDFLLNTLGIELKRSIKCSNYIGDTIDMVCDACLLYTSPSPR
;
A
#
# COMPACT_ATOMS: atom_id res chain seq x y z
N PRO A 1 -0.95 -7.07 16.06
CA PRO A 1 -2.33 -7.48 16.34
C PRO A 1 -2.75 -6.93 17.68
N MET A 2 -3.90 -6.27 17.69
CA MET A 2 -4.47 -5.65 18.92
C MET A 2 -5.12 -6.66 19.86
N GLY A 3 -4.98 -7.98 19.63
CA GLY A 3 -5.65 -9.02 20.43
C GLY A 3 -7.17 -9.02 20.28
N VAL A 4 -7.71 -8.39 19.24
CA VAL A 4 -9.14 -8.38 18.94
C VAL A 4 -9.42 -9.47 17.91
N GLU A 5 -10.26 -10.44 18.27
CA GLU A 5 -10.76 -11.45 17.36
C GLU A 5 -11.96 -10.89 16.60
N LEU A 6 -11.89 -10.90 15.28
CA LEU A 6 -12.95 -10.45 14.39
C LEU A 6 -13.40 -11.60 13.50
N THR A 7 -14.68 -11.88 13.50
CA THR A 7 -15.31 -12.84 12.59
C THR A 7 -16.01 -12.08 11.48
N LEU A 8 -15.54 -12.26 10.24
CA LEU A 8 -16.13 -11.65 9.04
C LEU A 8 -16.87 -12.71 8.23
N PRO A 9 -18.04 -12.40 7.68
CA PRO A 9 -18.73 -13.31 6.79
C PRO A 9 -17.95 -13.49 5.48
N VAL A 10 -17.77 -14.73 5.05
CA VAL A 10 -17.27 -15.04 3.71
C VAL A 10 -18.39 -14.73 2.73
N TYR A 11 -18.08 -13.88 1.72
CA TYR A 11 -19.05 -13.41 0.74
C TYR A 11 -19.21 -14.40 -0.42
N GLU A 12 -18.11 -14.93 -0.91
CA GLU A 12 -18.05 -15.89 -2.00
C GLU A 12 -17.02 -16.98 -1.69
N ILE A 13 -17.33 -18.21 -2.10
CA ILE A 13 -16.38 -19.34 -2.04
C ILE A 13 -16.46 -20.05 -3.38
N THR A 14 -15.32 -20.20 -4.05
CA THR A 14 -15.14 -21.00 -5.26
C THR A 14 -14.10 -22.07 -5.00
N MET A 15 -14.45 -23.31 -5.27
CA MET A 15 -13.55 -24.45 -5.16
C MET A 15 -13.24 -24.98 -6.55
N GLU A 16 -11.95 -25.08 -6.85
CA GLU A 16 -11.41 -25.70 -8.05
C GLU A 16 -10.62 -26.97 -7.64
N GLN A 17 -10.10 -27.70 -8.61
CA GLN A 17 -9.41 -28.97 -8.33
C GLN A 17 -8.20 -28.76 -7.39
N ASP A 18 -7.40 -27.70 -7.63
CA ASP A 18 -6.14 -27.44 -6.93
C ASP A 18 -6.11 -26.10 -6.19
N SER A 19 -7.25 -25.41 -6.13
CA SER A 19 -7.34 -24.11 -5.45
C SER A 19 -8.69 -23.86 -4.82
N VAL A 20 -8.67 -23.02 -3.80
CA VAL A 20 -9.87 -22.45 -3.17
C VAL A 20 -9.73 -20.94 -3.17
N THR A 21 -10.77 -20.25 -3.62
CA THR A 21 -10.86 -18.80 -3.60
C THR A 21 -12.00 -18.37 -2.69
N CYS A 22 -11.69 -17.51 -1.73
CA CYS A 22 -12.68 -16.90 -0.86
C CYS A 22 -12.67 -15.39 -1.02
N ALA A 23 -13.82 -14.75 -0.87
CA ALA A 23 -13.96 -13.30 -0.89
C ALA A 23 -14.53 -12.76 0.41
N ILE A 24 -14.00 -11.61 0.84
CA ILE A 24 -14.52 -10.82 1.95
C ILE A 24 -14.86 -9.44 1.41
N LYS A 25 -15.98 -8.88 1.84
CA LYS A 25 -16.36 -7.50 1.52
C LYS A 25 -15.63 -6.56 2.49
N LYS A 26 -14.86 -5.62 1.95
CA LYS A 26 -14.18 -4.60 2.75
C LYS A 26 -15.22 -3.68 3.39
N ASP A 27 -15.08 -3.47 4.68
CA ASP A 27 -15.83 -2.48 5.46
C ASP A 27 -14.84 -1.41 5.95
N SER A 28 -15.02 -0.18 5.52
CA SER A 28 -14.20 0.95 5.94
C SER A 28 -14.83 1.75 7.08
N GLY A 29 -15.97 1.29 7.61
CA GLY A 29 -16.69 2.04 8.64
C GLY A 29 -17.05 3.46 8.16
N ASP A 30 -16.75 4.45 8.98
CA ASP A 30 -17.01 5.87 8.69
C ASP A 30 -15.88 6.53 7.86
N ASP A 31 -14.84 5.79 7.48
CA ASP A 31 -13.76 6.33 6.65
C ASP A 31 -14.25 6.51 5.20
N PRO A 32 -14.09 7.70 4.59
CA PRO A 32 -14.45 7.97 3.20
C PRO A 32 -13.50 7.30 2.18
N ASP A 33 -13.08 6.08 2.45
CA ASP A 33 -12.18 5.31 1.59
C ASP A 33 -12.90 4.89 0.29
N VAL A 34 -12.30 5.22 -0.84
CA VAL A 34 -12.80 4.85 -2.18
C VAL A 34 -12.86 3.33 -2.40
N THR A 35 -12.20 2.55 -1.55
CA THR A 35 -12.21 1.08 -1.59
C THR A 35 -13.28 0.46 -0.69
N ASN A 36 -14.15 1.25 -0.06
CA ASN A 36 -15.23 0.73 0.76
C ASN A 36 -16.18 -0.15 -0.07
N GLY A 37 -16.53 -1.31 0.49
CA GLY A 37 -17.47 -2.24 -0.12
C GLY A 37 -16.95 -3.11 -1.26
N ILE A 38 -15.69 -2.97 -1.67
CA ILE A 38 -15.11 -3.87 -2.68
C ILE A 38 -14.91 -5.28 -2.13
N LEU A 39 -14.88 -6.26 -3.03
CA LEU A 39 -14.54 -7.64 -2.68
C LEU A 39 -13.03 -7.83 -2.76
N ILE A 40 -12.47 -8.35 -1.69
CA ILE A 40 -11.07 -8.79 -1.60
C ILE A 40 -11.07 -10.31 -1.63
N TYR A 41 -10.42 -10.87 -2.63
CA TYR A 41 -10.31 -12.30 -2.84
C TYR A 41 -8.95 -12.81 -2.37
N ALA A 42 -8.95 -13.96 -1.75
CA ALA A 42 -7.76 -14.74 -1.45
C ALA A 42 -7.92 -16.12 -2.10
N SER A 43 -7.05 -16.42 -3.05
CA SER A 43 -6.97 -17.73 -3.69
C SER A 43 -5.78 -18.47 -3.12
N VAL A 44 -6.00 -19.66 -2.58
CA VAL A 44 -4.96 -20.54 -2.04
C VAL A 44 -4.88 -21.78 -2.90
N SER A 45 -3.67 -22.13 -3.32
CA SER A 45 -3.37 -23.33 -4.09
C SER A 45 -2.14 -24.05 -3.59
N TYR A 46 -2.04 -25.32 -3.88
CA TYR A 46 -0.84 -26.10 -3.60
C TYR A 46 0.31 -25.70 -4.54
N ILE A 47 1.54 -25.79 -4.06
CA ILE A 47 2.74 -25.72 -4.89
C ILE A 47 3.28 -27.13 -5.03
N GLU A 48 3.34 -27.63 -6.27
CA GLU A 48 3.93 -28.94 -6.55
C GLU A 48 5.47 -28.87 -6.48
N GLY A 49 6.06 -29.79 -5.74
CA GLY A 49 7.51 -29.98 -5.62
C GLY A 49 8.19 -29.09 -4.57
N ASP A 50 9.41 -29.49 -4.18
CA ASP A 50 10.28 -28.81 -3.20
C ASP A 50 10.96 -27.54 -3.74
N SER A 51 10.35 -26.84 -4.68
CA SER A 51 11.04 -25.83 -5.52
C SER A 51 11.13 -24.43 -4.89
N THR A 52 10.64 -24.20 -3.69
CA THR A 52 10.74 -22.90 -3.02
C THR A 52 11.31 -23.02 -1.62
N ASP A 53 12.26 -22.15 -1.27
CA ASP A 53 12.78 -22.01 0.10
C ASP A 53 11.72 -21.51 1.10
N LYS A 54 10.53 -21.12 0.60
CA LYS A 54 9.42 -20.60 1.40
C LYS A 54 8.23 -21.54 1.37
N ARG A 55 7.74 -21.90 2.55
CA ARG A 55 6.51 -22.69 2.72
C ARG A 55 5.25 -21.98 2.19
N ILE A 56 5.21 -20.65 2.30
CA ILE A 56 4.09 -19.83 1.82
C ILE A 56 4.62 -18.76 0.88
N VAL A 57 4.05 -18.70 -0.32
CA VAL A 57 4.37 -17.68 -1.33
C VAL A 57 3.15 -16.81 -1.58
N THR A 58 3.24 -15.54 -1.23
CA THR A 58 2.13 -14.58 -1.40
C THR A 58 2.42 -13.64 -2.55
N ASP A 59 1.43 -13.45 -3.44
CA ASP A 59 1.49 -12.51 -4.57
C ASP A 59 0.17 -11.76 -4.75
N GLY A 60 0.19 -10.72 -5.58
CA GLY A 60 -0.98 -9.97 -5.99
C GLY A 60 -1.52 -10.46 -7.34
N GLY A 61 -2.83 -10.63 -7.42
CA GLY A 61 -3.57 -10.91 -8.64
C GLY A 61 -4.23 -9.67 -9.22
N THR A 62 -5.32 -9.87 -9.95
CA THR A 62 -6.08 -8.80 -10.61
C THR A 62 -6.50 -7.72 -9.62
N GLY A 63 -6.21 -6.46 -9.95
CA GLY A 63 -6.60 -5.29 -9.16
C GLY A 63 -5.72 -4.99 -7.95
N VAL A 64 -4.70 -5.81 -7.68
CA VAL A 64 -3.59 -5.46 -6.79
C VAL A 64 -2.45 -4.91 -7.65
N GLY A 65 -1.97 -3.72 -7.31
CA GLY A 65 -0.97 -3.02 -8.10
C GLY A 65 0.39 -3.70 -8.09
N ARG A 66 1.20 -3.38 -9.10
CA ARG A 66 2.61 -3.76 -9.20
C ARG A 66 3.50 -2.54 -9.03
N ILE A 67 4.58 -2.70 -8.30
CA ILE A 67 5.56 -1.66 -8.04
C ILE A 67 6.44 -1.48 -9.28
N THR A 68 6.51 -0.27 -9.81
CA THR A 68 7.33 0.06 -10.99
C THR A 68 8.47 1.03 -10.69
N LYS A 69 8.47 1.65 -9.51
CA LYS A 69 9.49 2.62 -9.08
C LYS A 69 10.22 2.15 -7.84
N LYS A 70 11.47 2.61 -7.68
CA LYS A 70 12.26 2.41 -6.45
C LYS A 70 11.78 3.34 -5.34
N GLY A 71 12.12 3.01 -4.08
CA GLY A 71 11.81 3.86 -2.91
C GLY A 71 10.58 3.42 -2.13
N LEU A 72 9.79 2.49 -2.66
CA LEU A 72 8.69 1.86 -1.93
C LEU A 72 9.20 0.75 -0.99
N SER A 73 8.33 0.29 -0.09
CA SER A 73 8.66 -0.74 0.92
C SER A 73 8.95 -2.13 0.34
N ARG A 74 8.63 -2.34 -0.93
CA ARG A 74 8.84 -3.60 -1.65
C ARG A 74 9.63 -3.36 -2.93
N PRO A 75 10.34 -4.37 -3.45
CA PRO A 75 11.10 -4.28 -4.71
C PRO A 75 10.23 -3.99 -5.93
N VAL A 76 10.85 -3.43 -6.97
CA VAL A 76 10.23 -3.26 -8.29
C VAL A 76 9.84 -4.62 -8.88
N GLY A 77 8.66 -4.72 -9.45
CA GLY A 77 8.08 -5.94 -10.01
C GLY A 77 7.19 -6.72 -9.03
N GLU A 78 7.32 -6.49 -7.74
CA GLU A 78 6.51 -7.17 -6.74
C GLU A 78 5.11 -6.55 -6.60
N ALA A 79 4.20 -7.32 -6.02
CA ALA A 79 2.86 -6.84 -5.69
C ALA A 79 2.92 -5.74 -4.63
N ALA A 80 2.06 -4.74 -4.78
CA ALA A 80 1.93 -3.63 -3.83
C ALA A 80 1.20 -4.08 -2.56
N ILE A 81 1.73 -5.11 -1.90
CA ILE A 81 1.30 -5.61 -0.60
C ILE A 81 2.39 -5.24 0.40
N ASN A 82 2.10 -4.33 1.31
CA ASN A 82 3.08 -3.85 2.30
C ASN A 82 3.54 -4.98 3.24
N PRO A 83 4.73 -4.85 3.88
CA PRO A 83 5.30 -5.91 4.70
C PRO A 83 4.39 -6.41 5.82
N VAL A 84 3.64 -5.52 6.47
CA VAL A 84 2.75 -5.91 7.59
C VAL A 84 1.56 -6.75 7.11
N PRO A 85 0.74 -6.32 6.12
CA PRO A 85 -0.29 -7.19 5.54
C PRO A 85 0.26 -8.50 4.99
N LEU A 86 1.43 -8.47 4.35
CA LEU A 86 2.06 -9.68 3.83
C LEU A 86 2.33 -10.68 4.95
N LYS A 87 2.94 -10.23 6.03
CA LYS A 87 3.22 -11.04 7.21
C LYS A 87 1.93 -11.60 7.85
N MET A 88 0.89 -10.77 7.97
CA MET A 88 -0.41 -11.21 8.50
C MET A 88 -1.05 -12.31 7.65
N ILE A 89 -0.95 -12.21 6.31
CA ILE A 89 -1.43 -13.24 5.39
C ILE A 89 -0.63 -14.54 5.59
N GLU A 90 0.69 -14.44 5.62
CA GLU A 90 1.58 -15.60 5.80
C GLU A 90 1.34 -16.28 7.15
N GLU A 91 1.20 -15.52 8.24
CA GLU A 91 0.89 -16.04 9.59
C GLU A 91 -0.47 -16.73 9.61
N GLY A 92 -1.53 -16.13 9.07
CA GLY A 92 -2.86 -16.72 9.06
C GLY A 92 -2.94 -18.01 8.24
N VAL A 93 -2.24 -18.08 7.11
CA VAL A 93 -2.16 -19.30 6.29
C VAL A 93 -1.33 -20.37 6.99
N SER A 94 -0.24 -19.99 7.67
CA SER A 94 0.59 -20.92 8.45
C SER A 94 -0.20 -21.55 9.58
N GLU A 95 -0.92 -20.74 10.35
CA GLU A 95 -1.78 -21.22 11.45
C GLU A 95 -2.84 -22.20 10.94
N ALA A 96 -3.50 -21.88 9.81
CA ALA A 96 -4.46 -22.79 9.20
C ALA A 96 -3.80 -24.10 8.75
N ALA A 97 -2.64 -24.05 8.10
CA ALA A 97 -1.91 -25.24 7.66
C ALA A 97 -1.51 -26.13 8.86
N GLU A 98 -1.06 -25.54 9.96
CA GLU A 98 -0.71 -26.25 11.19
C GLU A 98 -1.91 -26.93 11.83
N ASN A 99 -3.05 -26.24 11.90
CA ASN A 99 -4.30 -26.78 12.46
C ASN A 99 -4.80 -28.02 11.68
N TYR A 100 -4.49 -28.11 10.40
CA TYR A 100 -4.83 -29.30 9.56
C TYR A 100 -3.65 -30.22 9.31
N SER A 101 -2.51 -30.04 10.02
CA SER A 101 -1.30 -30.85 9.87
C SER A 101 -0.80 -30.94 8.42
N TYR A 102 -0.94 -29.84 7.67
CA TYR A 102 -0.44 -29.75 6.30
C TYR A 102 1.00 -29.23 6.29
N GLU A 103 1.92 -30.03 5.75
CA GLU A 103 3.36 -29.72 5.72
C GLU A 103 3.88 -29.19 4.38
N GLY A 104 3.06 -29.22 3.32
CA GLY A 104 3.44 -28.79 1.97
C GLY A 104 3.51 -27.27 1.82
N SER A 105 3.91 -26.83 0.63
CA SER A 105 4.00 -25.42 0.27
C SER A 105 2.69 -24.91 -0.34
N LEU A 106 2.35 -23.65 -0.03
CA LEU A 106 1.11 -23.01 -0.46
C LEU A 106 1.41 -21.69 -1.19
N LYS A 107 0.65 -21.43 -2.24
CA LYS A 107 0.61 -20.14 -2.93
C LYS A 107 -0.67 -19.42 -2.57
N VAL A 108 -0.53 -18.15 -2.19
CA VAL A 108 -1.65 -17.25 -1.88
C VAL A 108 -1.66 -16.11 -2.88
N VAL A 109 -2.78 -15.89 -3.53
CA VAL A 109 -2.96 -14.76 -4.46
C VAL A 109 -4.08 -13.87 -3.95
N ILE A 110 -3.75 -12.62 -3.63
CA ILE A 110 -4.72 -11.61 -3.21
C ILE A 110 -5.18 -10.82 -4.42
N SER A 111 -6.48 -10.75 -4.65
CA SER A 111 -7.07 -10.02 -5.77
C SER A 111 -8.17 -9.07 -5.32
N ALA A 112 -8.31 -7.96 -6.04
CA ALA A 112 -9.37 -6.97 -5.85
C ALA A 112 -9.80 -6.45 -7.23
N PRO A 113 -10.60 -7.16 -8.01
CA PRO A 113 -10.84 -6.83 -9.42
C PRO A 113 -11.30 -5.39 -9.66
N GLN A 114 -12.14 -4.84 -8.77
CA GLN A 114 -12.57 -3.43 -8.82
C GLN A 114 -11.42 -2.46 -8.57
N GLY A 115 -10.32 -2.91 -7.97
CA GLY A 115 -9.13 -2.13 -7.70
C GLY A 115 -8.45 -1.57 -8.95
N VAL A 116 -8.64 -2.20 -10.12
CA VAL A 116 -8.11 -1.69 -11.40
C VAL A 116 -8.63 -0.29 -11.72
N GLU A 117 -9.94 -0.09 -11.58
CA GLU A 117 -10.56 1.22 -11.85
C GLU A 117 -10.40 2.19 -10.68
N ILE A 118 -10.50 1.69 -9.46
CA ILE A 118 -10.38 2.50 -8.25
C ILE A 118 -8.98 3.09 -8.13
N ALA A 119 -7.94 2.34 -8.46
CA ALA A 119 -6.56 2.79 -8.38
C ALA A 119 -6.29 4.07 -9.19
N LYS A 120 -7.02 4.30 -10.28
CA LYS A 120 -6.93 5.52 -11.07
C LYS A 120 -7.32 6.79 -10.29
N LYS A 121 -8.11 6.63 -9.23
CA LYS A 121 -8.56 7.71 -8.35
C LYS A 121 -7.74 7.83 -7.06
N THR A 122 -6.77 6.95 -6.87
CA THR A 122 -5.88 6.94 -5.71
C THR A 122 -4.53 7.59 -6.04
N PHE A 123 -3.66 7.66 -5.04
CA PHE A 123 -2.30 8.19 -5.20
C PHE A 123 -1.34 7.19 -5.88
N ASN A 124 -1.73 5.94 -6.06
CA ASN A 124 -0.90 4.85 -6.58
C ASN A 124 -0.17 5.18 -7.90
N PRO A 125 -0.82 5.78 -8.92
CA PRO A 125 -0.12 6.13 -10.17
C PRO A 125 1.08 7.06 -9.93
N ASN A 126 0.97 8.01 -9.03
CA ASN A 126 2.05 8.95 -8.68
C ASN A 126 3.21 8.23 -7.97
N LEU A 127 2.90 7.25 -7.14
CA LEU A 127 3.88 6.42 -6.45
C LEU A 127 4.50 5.33 -7.35
N GLY A 128 4.12 5.26 -8.61
CA GLY A 128 4.62 4.21 -9.52
C GLY A 128 4.06 2.83 -9.19
N ILE A 129 2.83 2.77 -8.69
CA ILE A 129 2.08 1.53 -8.51
C ILE A 129 1.04 1.47 -9.61
N THR A 130 1.12 0.44 -10.45
CA THR A 130 0.28 0.30 -11.65
C THR A 130 -0.58 -0.95 -11.61
N GLY A 131 -1.74 -0.91 -12.28
CA GLY A 131 -2.62 -2.06 -12.46
C GLY A 131 -3.57 -2.36 -11.32
N GLY A 132 -3.52 -1.62 -10.20
CA GLY A 132 -4.42 -1.87 -9.08
C GLY A 132 -4.14 -1.02 -7.85
N ILE A 133 -4.87 -1.33 -6.78
CA ILE A 133 -4.70 -0.72 -5.46
C ILE A 133 -3.52 -1.32 -4.71
N SER A 134 -3.07 -0.64 -3.66
CA SER A 134 -2.11 -1.19 -2.68
C SER A 134 -2.87 -1.87 -1.54
N ILE A 135 -2.32 -2.96 -1.03
CA ILE A 135 -2.74 -3.56 0.22
C ILE A 135 -1.81 -3.03 1.31
N LEU A 136 -2.34 -2.16 2.14
CA LEU A 136 -1.58 -1.48 3.20
C LEU A 136 -2.36 -1.52 4.51
N GLY A 137 -1.69 -1.23 5.59
CA GLY A 137 -2.24 -1.22 6.93
C GLY A 137 -1.24 -1.73 7.96
N THR A 138 -1.50 -1.46 9.21
CA THR A 138 -0.64 -1.86 10.34
C THR A 138 -1.31 -2.87 11.27
N THR A 139 -2.65 -2.91 11.28
CA THR A 139 -3.42 -3.68 12.26
C THR A 139 -4.52 -4.55 11.65
N GLY A 140 -4.88 -4.35 10.37
CA GLY A 140 -6.06 -4.95 9.75
C GLY A 140 -7.39 -4.27 10.14
N ILE A 141 -7.34 -3.29 11.04
CA ILE A 141 -8.49 -2.45 11.43
C ILE A 141 -8.30 -1.07 10.81
N VAL A 142 -9.38 -0.53 10.23
CA VAL A 142 -9.35 0.82 9.67
C VAL A 142 -9.46 1.84 10.79
N GLU A 143 -8.48 2.76 10.86
CA GLU A 143 -8.55 3.96 11.70
C GLU A 143 -8.90 5.14 10.80
N PRO A 144 -10.16 5.63 10.84
CA PRO A 144 -10.59 6.73 10.00
C PRO A 144 -9.72 7.98 10.21
N MET A 145 -9.32 8.63 9.12
CA MET A 145 -8.53 9.86 9.14
C MET A 145 -7.23 9.79 9.96
N SER A 146 -6.57 8.66 9.94
CA SER A 146 -5.31 8.44 10.67
C SER A 146 -4.24 9.45 10.24
N GLU A 147 -3.79 10.28 11.18
CA GLU A 147 -2.67 11.22 10.98
C GLU A 147 -1.40 10.46 10.57
N GLN A 148 -1.17 9.30 11.17
CA GLN A 148 -0.02 8.47 10.84
C GLN A 148 -0.04 8.00 9.39
N ALA A 149 -1.20 7.69 8.83
CA ALA A 149 -1.32 7.28 7.42
C ALA A 149 -0.94 8.44 6.47
N LEU A 150 -1.30 9.68 6.81
CA LEU A 150 -0.91 10.87 6.05
C LEU A 150 0.60 11.10 6.13
N ILE A 151 1.18 11.03 7.32
CA ILE A 151 2.63 11.16 7.55
C ILE A 151 3.40 10.08 6.79
N ASP A 152 2.93 8.85 6.82
CA ASP A 152 3.56 7.73 6.09
C ASP A 152 3.46 7.88 4.57
N THR A 153 2.39 8.49 4.07
CA THR A 153 2.25 8.84 2.65
C THR A 153 3.30 9.88 2.25
N ILE A 154 3.45 10.96 3.02
CA ILE A 154 4.47 12.00 2.79
C ILE A 154 5.87 11.39 2.83
N ARG A 155 6.15 10.56 3.83
CA ARG A 155 7.43 9.84 3.95
C ARG A 155 7.73 8.97 2.73
N THR A 156 6.72 8.32 2.20
CA THR A 156 6.84 7.46 1.02
C THR A 156 7.16 8.28 -0.24
N GLU A 157 6.49 9.42 -0.43
CA GLU A 157 6.79 10.35 -1.53
C GLU A 157 8.22 10.88 -1.47
N ILE A 158 8.67 11.32 -0.28
CA ILE A 158 10.05 11.79 -0.08
C ILE A 158 11.04 10.71 -0.48
N LYS A 159 10.88 9.48 0.03
CA LYS A 159 11.76 8.35 -0.29
C LYS A 159 11.79 8.03 -1.78
N MET A 160 10.66 8.12 -2.44
CA MET A 160 10.55 7.87 -3.88
C MET A 160 11.35 8.91 -4.68
N HIS A 161 11.17 10.21 -4.39
CA HIS A 161 11.92 11.27 -5.06
C HIS A 161 13.42 11.14 -4.84
N ILE A 162 13.86 10.78 -3.64
CA ILE A 162 15.27 10.51 -3.35
C ILE A 162 15.78 9.33 -4.16
N ALA A 163 15.01 8.25 -4.25
CA ALA A 163 15.38 7.06 -5.02
C ALA A 163 15.42 7.32 -6.55
N GLU A 164 14.66 8.32 -7.02
CA GLU A 164 14.74 8.84 -8.40
C GLU A 164 15.93 9.79 -8.62
N GLY A 165 16.70 10.11 -7.57
CA GLY A 165 17.89 10.96 -7.64
C GLY A 165 17.59 12.46 -7.59
N GLU A 166 16.38 12.84 -7.17
CA GLU A 166 16.00 14.24 -7.00
C GLU A 166 16.78 14.85 -5.82
N LYS A 167 17.38 16.01 -6.06
CA LYS A 167 18.17 16.74 -5.04
C LYS A 167 17.41 17.92 -4.45
N VAL A 168 16.32 18.31 -5.08
CA VAL A 168 15.50 19.46 -4.68
C VAL A 168 14.05 19.01 -4.66
N LEU A 169 13.41 19.16 -3.52
CA LEU A 169 11.98 18.91 -3.33
C LEU A 169 11.26 20.22 -3.02
N LEU A 170 10.06 20.37 -3.54
CA LEU A 170 9.17 21.49 -3.25
C LEU A 170 8.12 21.01 -2.26
N ILE A 171 8.02 21.66 -1.11
CA ILE A 171 7.03 21.31 -0.08
C ILE A 171 5.93 22.37 -0.12
N ALA A 172 4.70 21.93 -0.28
CA ALA A 172 3.53 22.79 -0.33
C ALA A 172 2.48 22.34 0.71
N PRO A 173 1.92 23.28 1.51
CA PRO A 173 0.97 22.93 2.56
C PRO A 173 -0.41 22.48 2.05
N GLY A 174 -0.63 22.40 0.76
CA GLY A 174 -1.89 21.96 0.18
C GLY A 174 -2.08 22.42 -1.26
N ASN A 175 -3.30 22.31 -1.76
CA ASN A 175 -3.63 22.68 -3.14
C ASN A 175 -3.29 24.14 -3.44
N TYR A 176 -3.60 25.07 -2.53
CA TYR A 176 -3.25 26.50 -2.71
C TYR A 176 -1.75 26.72 -2.89
N GLY A 177 -0.91 26.00 -2.16
CA GLY A 177 0.54 26.08 -2.30
C GLY A 177 0.99 25.55 -3.66
N GLN A 178 0.41 24.44 -4.13
CA GLN A 178 0.69 23.90 -5.44
C GLN A 178 0.21 24.81 -6.58
N ASP A 179 -1.00 25.38 -6.44
CA ASP A 179 -1.54 26.35 -7.41
C ASP A 179 -0.66 27.60 -7.49
N PHE A 180 -0.15 28.08 -6.35
CA PHE A 180 0.79 29.20 -6.33
C PHE A 180 2.11 28.86 -7.03
N LEU A 181 2.69 27.69 -6.77
CA LEU A 181 3.91 27.22 -7.44
C LEU A 181 3.72 27.18 -8.96
N LEU A 182 2.60 26.60 -9.41
CA LEU A 182 2.32 26.44 -10.84
C LEU A 182 1.94 27.75 -11.50
N ASN A 183 0.95 28.47 -10.97
CA ASN A 183 0.33 29.61 -11.65
C ASN A 183 1.10 30.92 -11.46
N THR A 184 1.81 31.08 -10.34
CA THR A 184 2.53 32.31 -10.01
C THR A 184 4.02 32.22 -10.33
N LEU A 185 4.63 31.08 -10.02
CA LEU A 185 6.07 30.89 -10.20
C LEU A 185 6.41 30.05 -11.46
N GLY A 186 5.42 29.47 -12.12
CA GLY A 186 5.64 28.64 -13.31
C GLY A 186 6.44 27.35 -13.04
N ILE A 187 6.42 26.88 -11.79
CA ILE A 187 7.21 25.71 -11.38
C ILE A 187 6.37 24.46 -11.58
N GLU A 188 6.93 23.45 -12.25
CA GLU A 188 6.28 22.16 -12.43
C GLU A 188 6.10 21.43 -11.08
N LEU A 189 4.88 20.89 -10.87
CA LEU A 189 4.52 20.21 -9.63
C LEU A 189 5.09 18.78 -9.48
N LYS A 190 5.81 18.30 -10.50
CA LYS A 190 6.37 16.93 -10.51
C LYS A 190 7.25 16.61 -9.28
N ARG A 191 7.88 17.64 -8.69
CA ARG A 191 8.75 17.55 -7.52
C ARG A 191 8.10 18.13 -6.27
N SER A 192 6.79 18.36 -6.30
CA SER A 192 6.07 18.98 -5.20
C SER A 192 5.44 17.92 -4.33
N ILE A 193 5.77 17.97 -3.04
CA ILE A 193 5.17 17.14 -2.00
C ILE A 193 4.13 17.97 -1.28
N LYS A 194 2.93 17.41 -1.13
CA LYS A 194 1.85 18.01 -0.37
C LYS A 194 1.92 17.55 1.08
N CYS A 195 2.23 18.47 1.99
CA CYS A 195 2.45 18.12 3.40
C CYS A 195 1.25 18.40 4.31
N SER A 196 0.14 18.96 3.80
CA SER A 196 -1.00 19.38 4.64
C SER A 196 -0.54 20.23 5.82
N ASN A 197 -0.98 19.90 7.02
CA ASN A 197 -0.58 20.58 8.27
C ASN A 197 0.71 20.00 8.89
N TYR A 198 1.31 18.97 8.27
CA TYR A 198 2.49 18.24 8.78
C TYR A 198 3.79 18.82 8.25
N ILE A 199 3.91 20.17 8.28
CA ILE A 199 5.09 20.89 7.75
C ILE A 199 6.33 20.53 8.57
N GLY A 200 6.23 20.51 9.91
CA GLY A 200 7.33 20.14 10.80
C GLY A 200 7.84 18.72 10.53
N ASP A 201 6.94 17.74 10.58
CA ASP A 201 7.27 16.35 10.32
C ASP A 201 7.89 16.16 8.93
N THR A 202 7.37 16.89 7.93
CA THR A 202 7.89 16.81 6.55
C THR A 202 9.31 17.36 6.47
N ILE A 203 9.59 18.48 7.16
CA ILE A 203 10.93 19.06 7.21
C ILE A 203 11.90 18.11 7.91
N ASP A 204 11.50 17.52 9.03
CA ASP A 204 12.32 16.57 9.77
C ASP A 204 12.68 15.35 8.88
N MET A 205 11.70 14.80 8.16
CA MET A 205 11.93 13.70 7.21
C MET A 205 12.91 14.07 6.09
N VAL A 206 12.83 15.30 5.58
CA VAL A 206 13.75 15.80 4.53
C VAL A 206 15.15 15.99 5.09
N CYS A 207 15.28 16.50 6.32
CA CYS A 207 16.56 16.62 7.01
C CYS A 207 17.20 15.25 7.29
N ASP A 208 16.42 14.30 7.78
CA ASP A 208 16.89 12.91 8.04
C ASP A 208 17.37 12.23 6.76
N ALA A 209 16.77 12.59 5.63
CA ALA A 209 17.18 12.10 4.31
C ALA A 209 18.43 12.81 3.75
N CYS A 210 19.09 13.68 4.52
CA CYS A 210 20.27 14.46 4.13
C CYS A 210 20.05 15.36 2.90
N LEU A 211 18.82 15.81 2.67
CA LEU A 211 18.52 16.84 1.67
C LEU A 211 18.76 18.23 2.29
N LEU A 212 19.41 19.11 1.53
CA LEU A 212 19.61 20.49 1.96
C LEU A 212 18.28 21.23 1.97
N TYR A 213 17.96 21.84 3.11
CA TYR A 213 16.75 22.63 3.30
C TYR A 213 17.07 24.12 3.16
N THR A 214 16.28 24.83 2.34
CA THR A 214 16.24 26.30 2.33
C THR A 214 14.80 26.75 2.35
N SER A 215 14.41 27.53 3.35
CA SER A 215 13.13 28.23 3.39
C SER A 215 13.35 29.70 3.11
N PRO A 216 12.61 30.34 2.19
CA PRO A 216 12.50 31.76 2.20
C PRO A 216 11.70 32.15 3.45
N SER A 217 12.42 32.49 4.54
CA SER A 217 11.77 33.10 5.69
C SER A 217 11.28 34.49 5.31
N PRO A 218 9.98 34.79 5.40
CA PRO A 218 9.55 36.16 5.32
C PRO A 218 10.13 36.87 6.55
N ARG A 219 10.96 37.86 6.33
CA ARG A 219 11.35 38.84 7.34
C ARG A 219 10.27 39.87 7.48
#